data_770315c5f68433045e65c8c386500ff1
#
_entry.id   770315c5f68433045e65c8c386500ff1
#
_cell.length_a   1.000
_cell.length_b   1.000
_cell.length_c   1.000
_cell.angle_alpha   90.00
_cell.angle_beta   90.00
_cell.angle_gamma   90.00
#
_symmetry.space_group_name_H-M   'P 1'
#
loop_
_entity.id
_entity.type
_entity.pdbx_description
1 polymer ?
#
loop_
_entity_poly.entity_id
_entity_poly.type
_entity_poly.pdbx_seq_one_letter_code
_entity_poly.pdbx_strand_id
1 'polypeptide(L)'
;MTRVQPVRRATAAELLSDIAWPIRARGTARARGRSIGQALGPAIRAFLDEDVAHLDRLRPEPLGREAARRLALDFAAPIGGLLPQVMAEIEGLAEGAGIPVADALILQLRRELAAPGSGPVVAGSPQPEDRSGGLEGCTTLAFTGPGGSSLIAQTADLPGDMDGLGTVLDLDGDGPGGRSLAWAPLGQLGFLGVNQAGLAIGINMVVAPGWQVAPPPYLIVRHLLGLGDADAAEAAIIRLPRATSRCYTLADRTGHRMIETTIDACRRLDPDPETPQARLAHCNHYLHPDLAPLDRVPAWSSTRLRTARLDEIFAESPWAEGAAEAGDARAVLADHANAPLSICAHGRNSPRLGRTVASVILDPAARQMAVALGTACDTAFTTYRLEDTSWNG
;
A
#
# COMPACT_ATOMS: atom_id res chain seq x y z
N MET A 1 -33.43 -40.08 -0.86
CA MET A 1 -32.02 -39.61 -0.73
C MET A 1 -32.03 -38.10 -0.79
N THR A 2 -32.01 -37.45 0.35
CA THR A 2 -31.96 -35.96 0.47
C THR A 2 -30.57 -35.52 0.09
N ARG A 3 -30.40 -34.82 -1.02
CA ARG A 3 -29.12 -34.17 -1.39
C ARG A 3 -28.80 -33.16 -0.30
N VAL A 4 -27.81 -33.46 0.54
CA VAL A 4 -27.19 -32.46 1.42
C VAL A 4 -26.54 -31.42 0.51
N GLN A 5 -27.08 -30.20 0.46
CA GLN A 5 -26.42 -29.11 -0.22
C GLN A 5 -25.08 -28.83 0.50
N PRO A 6 -23.98 -28.71 -0.24
CA PRO A 6 -22.72 -28.35 0.40
C PRO A 6 -22.86 -26.99 1.10
N VAL A 7 -22.52 -26.95 2.38
CA VAL A 7 -22.50 -25.70 3.16
C VAL A 7 -21.50 -24.76 2.46
N ARG A 8 -22.00 -23.63 1.95
CA ARG A 8 -21.16 -22.61 1.35
C ARG A 8 -20.20 -22.07 2.42
N ARG A 9 -18.90 -22.12 2.17
CA ARG A 9 -17.91 -21.45 3.03
C ARG A 9 -18.04 -19.94 2.86
N ALA A 10 -17.88 -19.20 3.96
CA ALA A 10 -17.84 -17.75 3.92
C ALA A 10 -16.55 -17.28 3.20
N THR A 11 -16.66 -16.25 2.38
CA THR A 11 -15.52 -15.60 1.72
C THR A 11 -14.72 -14.77 2.72
N ALA A 12 -13.48 -14.42 2.36
CA ALA A 12 -12.64 -13.56 3.19
C ALA A 12 -13.30 -12.19 3.47
N ALA A 13 -13.93 -11.58 2.46
CA ALA A 13 -14.61 -10.29 2.60
C ALA A 13 -15.84 -10.40 3.55
N GLU A 14 -16.62 -11.46 3.46
CA GLU A 14 -17.75 -11.72 4.40
C GLU A 14 -17.24 -11.86 5.84
N LEU A 15 -16.11 -12.52 6.07
CA LEU A 15 -15.52 -12.67 7.40
C LEU A 15 -14.91 -11.37 7.94
N LEU A 16 -14.58 -10.41 7.09
CA LEU A 16 -14.10 -9.08 7.51
C LEU A 16 -15.22 -8.11 7.82
N SER A 17 -16.43 -8.32 7.30
CA SER A 17 -17.55 -7.38 7.47
C SER A 17 -17.96 -7.17 8.93
N ASP A 18 -17.70 -8.14 9.79
CA ASP A 18 -18.04 -8.10 11.22
C ASP A 18 -16.87 -7.63 12.11
N ILE A 19 -15.71 -7.32 11.51
CA ILE A 19 -14.53 -6.90 12.26
C ILE A 19 -14.65 -5.43 12.68
N ALA A 20 -14.45 -5.18 13.96
CA ALA A 20 -14.33 -3.82 14.49
C ALA A 20 -12.92 -3.26 14.24
N TRP A 21 -12.84 -2.13 13.53
CA TRP A 21 -11.58 -1.45 13.25
C TRP A 21 -11.25 -0.37 14.28
N PRO A 22 -9.97 -0.09 14.57
CA PRO A 22 -8.79 -0.77 14.05
C PRO A 22 -8.46 -2.06 14.84
N ILE A 23 -7.73 -2.98 14.22
CA ILE A 23 -7.10 -4.08 14.96
C ILE A 23 -5.95 -3.51 15.80
N ARG A 24 -6.08 -3.62 17.11
CA ARG A 24 -5.05 -3.14 18.05
C ARG A 24 -4.07 -4.27 18.36
N ALA A 25 -2.80 -4.08 17.98
CA ALA A 25 -1.75 -5.04 18.25
C ALA A 25 -0.63 -4.41 19.08
N ARG A 26 -0.35 -4.96 20.24
CA ARG A 26 0.53 -4.41 21.27
C ARG A 26 1.69 -5.35 21.58
N GLY A 27 2.74 -4.80 22.21
CA GLY A 27 3.91 -5.52 22.70
C GLY A 27 4.99 -5.73 21.64
N THR A 28 5.79 -6.79 21.78
CA THR A 28 6.90 -7.09 20.84
C THR A 28 6.40 -7.33 19.41
N ALA A 29 7.27 -7.20 18.42
CA ALA A 29 6.96 -7.44 17.02
C ALA A 29 6.21 -8.77 16.79
N ARG A 30 6.72 -9.88 17.37
CA ARG A 30 6.06 -11.19 17.28
C ARG A 30 4.68 -11.22 17.95
N ALA A 31 4.54 -10.54 19.10
CA ALA A 31 3.25 -10.45 19.79
C ALA A 31 2.22 -9.65 18.97
N ARG A 32 2.64 -8.55 18.33
CA ARG A 32 1.79 -7.76 17.44
C ARG A 32 1.31 -8.60 16.26
N GLY A 33 2.23 -9.28 15.57
CA GLY A 33 1.87 -10.19 14.50
C GLY A 33 0.87 -11.26 14.95
N ARG A 34 1.10 -11.87 16.12
CA ARG A 34 0.18 -12.89 16.68
C ARG A 34 -1.21 -12.31 16.93
N SER A 35 -1.32 -11.11 17.49
CA SER A 35 -2.60 -10.45 17.72
C SER A 35 -3.35 -10.19 16.41
N ILE A 36 -2.65 -9.72 15.36
CA ILE A 36 -3.23 -9.53 14.02
C ILE A 36 -3.72 -10.88 13.46
N GLY A 37 -2.87 -11.91 13.53
CA GLY A 37 -3.21 -13.25 13.06
C GLY A 37 -4.40 -13.87 13.80
N GLN A 38 -4.51 -13.67 15.11
CA GLN A 38 -5.65 -14.13 15.91
C GLN A 38 -6.95 -13.42 15.50
N ALA A 39 -6.91 -12.11 15.32
CA ALA A 39 -8.08 -11.32 14.95
C ALA A 39 -8.57 -11.63 13.52
N LEU A 40 -7.64 -11.80 12.57
CA LEU A 40 -7.94 -11.93 11.14
C LEU A 40 -7.82 -13.37 10.62
N GLY A 41 -7.46 -14.33 11.46
CA GLY A 41 -7.12 -15.70 11.05
C GLY A 41 -8.16 -16.41 10.20
N PRO A 42 -9.46 -16.38 10.54
CA PRO A 42 -10.49 -16.97 9.69
C PRO A 42 -10.51 -16.37 8.29
N ALA A 43 -10.48 -15.05 8.17
CA ALA A 43 -10.46 -14.32 6.89
C ALA A 43 -9.17 -14.59 6.11
N ILE A 44 -8.00 -14.60 6.77
CA ILE A 44 -6.71 -14.91 6.15
C ILE A 44 -6.71 -16.33 5.56
N ARG A 45 -7.22 -17.33 6.28
CA ARG A 45 -7.30 -18.70 5.76
C ARG A 45 -8.24 -18.79 4.57
N ALA A 46 -9.42 -18.19 4.65
CA ALA A 46 -10.35 -18.12 3.53
C ALA A 46 -9.69 -17.47 2.29
N PHE A 47 -9.01 -16.33 2.48
CA PHE A 47 -8.32 -15.62 1.43
C PHE A 47 -7.21 -16.46 0.77
N LEU A 48 -6.41 -17.19 1.56
CA LEU A 48 -5.40 -18.10 1.04
C LEU A 48 -6.00 -19.27 0.23
N ASP A 49 -7.23 -19.68 0.54
CA ASP A 49 -7.96 -20.71 -0.21
C ASP A 49 -8.58 -20.16 -1.51
N GLU A 50 -8.69 -18.82 -1.66
CA GLU A 50 -9.17 -18.14 -2.85
C GLU A 50 -8.01 -17.90 -3.84
N ASP A 51 -7.72 -18.88 -4.70
CA ASP A 51 -6.66 -18.81 -5.73
C ASP A 51 -5.30 -18.31 -5.18
N VAL A 52 -4.91 -18.87 -4.02
CA VAL A 52 -3.68 -18.50 -3.30
C VAL A 52 -3.64 -17.01 -2.95
N ALA A 53 -4.69 -16.52 -2.29
CA ALA A 53 -4.88 -15.10 -1.99
C ALA A 53 -4.94 -14.24 -3.28
N HIS A 54 -5.68 -14.70 -4.27
CA HIS A 54 -5.82 -14.09 -5.61
C HIS A 54 -4.50 -13.97 -6.40
N LEU A 55 -3.41 -14.57 -5.95
CA LEU A 55 -2.13 -14.57 -6.66
C LEU A 55 -2.27 -15.21 -8.05
N ASP A 56 -2.94 -16.37 -8.11
CA ASP A 56 -3.10 -17.12 -9.36
C ASP A 56 -3.97 -16.38 -10.39
N ARG A 57 -4.83 -15.45 -9.95
CA ARG A 57 -5.61 -14.58 -10.85
C ARG A 57 -4.77 -13.49 -11.52
N LEU A 58 -3.65 -13.11 -10.91
CA LEU A 58 -2.72 -12.10 -11.43
C LEU A 58 -1.72 -12.69 -12.43
N ARG A 59 -1.67 -14.01 -12.57
CA ARG A 59 -0.71 -14.73 -13.40
C ARG A 59 -1.37 -15.29 -14.67
N PRO A 60 -0.63 -15.35 -15.78
CA PRO A 60 -1.09 -16.05 -16.99
C PRO A 60 -1.33 -17.55 -16.73
N GLU A 61 -0.43 -18.15 -15.94
CA GLU A 61 -0.50 -19.54 -15.50
C GLU A 61 -0.51 -19.58 -13.98
N PRO A 62 -1.49 -20.27 -13.37
CA PRO A 62 -1.54 -20.44 -11.93
C PRO A 62 -0.25 -21.05 -11.39
N LEU A 63 0.26 -20.46 -10.30
CA LEU A 63 1.46 -20.96 -9.63
C LEU A 63 1.13 -22.12 -8.70
N GLY A 64 -0.04 -22.05 -8.07
CA GLY A 64 -0.46 -22.97 -7.03
C GLY A 64 0.25 -22.73 -5.69
N ARG A 65 -0.43 -23.10 -4.60
CA ARG A 65 0.00 -22.74 -3.24
C ARG A 65 1.38 -23.29 -2.87
N GLU A 66 1.71 -24.52 -3.28
CA GLU A 66 2.97 -25.16 -2.91
C GLU A 66 4.18 -24.52 -3.62
N ALA A 67 4.03 -24.17 -4.88
CA ALA A 67 5.08 -23.44 -5.61
C ALA A 67 5.23 -22.00 -5.08
N ALA A 68 4.12 -21.33 -4.76
CA ALA A 68 4.13 -20.01 -4.13
C ALA A 68 4.86 -20.02 -2.78
N ARG A 69 4.65 -21.04 -1.94
CA ARG A 69 5.37 -21.24 -0.67
C ARG A 69 6.87 -21.36 -0.85
N ARG A 70 7.31 -22.18 -1.82
CA ARG A 70 8.75 -22.34 -2.10
C ARG A 70 9.40 -21.03 -2.47
N LEU A 71 8.80 -20.27 -3.42
CA LEU A 71 9.31 -18.98 -3.84
C LEU A 71 9.26 -17.94 -2.71
N ALA A 72 8.20 -17.92 -1.91
CA ALA A 72 8.09 -17.00 -0.78
C ALA A 72 9.17 -17.22 0.28
N LEU A 73 9.58 -18.46 0.52
CA LEU A 73 10.62 -18.80 1.48
C LEU A 73 12.00 -18.26 1.09
N ASP A 74 12.29 -18.04 -0.20
CA ASP A 74 13.55 -17.43 -0.65
C ASP A 74 13.72 -16.01 -0.10
N PHE A 75 12.62 -15.31 0.19
CA PHE A 75 12.62 -13.97 0.76
C PHE A 75 12.83 -13.93 2.29
N ALA A 76 12.65 -15.06 2.99
CA ALA A 76 12.69 -15.08 4.45
C ALA A 76 14.03 -14.61 5.01
N ALA A 77 15.14 -15.10 4.45
CA ALA A 77 16.48 -14.73 4.92
C ALA A 77 16.83 -13.25 4.65
N PRO A 78 16.62 -12.66 3.46
CA PRO A 78 16.80 -11.24 3.23
C PRO A 78 15.91 -10.35 4.12
N ILE A 79 14.63 -10.71 4.29
CA ILE A 79 13.73 -9.96 5.17
C ILE A 79 14.23 -10.05 6.62
N GLY A 80 14.55 -11.23 7.12
CA GLY A 80 15.03 -11.43 8.49
C GLY A 80 16.36 -10.72 8.78
N GLY A 81 17.26 -10.70 7.80
CA GLY A 81 18.56 -10.02 7.95
C GLY A 81 18.50 -8.49 7.91
N LEU A 82 17.60 -7.93 7.09
CA LEU A 82 17.49 -6.49 6.88
C LEU A 82 16.38 -5.84 7.74
N LEU A 83 15.29 -6.55 7.98
CA LEU A 83 14.10 -6.09 8.67
C LEU A 83 13.66 -7.08 9.78
N PRO A 84 14.51 -7.37 10.78
CA PRO A 84 14.28 -8.45 11.75
C PRO A 84 12.96 -8.29 12.54
N GLN A 85 12.56 -7.07 12.88
CA GLN A 85 11.30 -6.81 13.57
C GLN A 85 10.09 -7.14 12.67
N VAL A 86 10.18 -6.79 11.38
CA VAL A 86 9.11 -7.10 10.41
C VAL A 86 9.00 -8.61 10.19
N MET A 87 10.13 -9.32 10.12
CA MET A 87 10.11 -10.78 10.02
C MET A 87 9.48 -11.43 11.25
N ALA A 88 9.78 -10.93 12.46
CA ALA A 88 9.16 -11.39 13.69
C ALA A 88 7.63 -11.14 13.72
N GLU A 89 7.15 -10.02 13.14
CA GLU A 89 5.71 -9.78 12.95
C GLU A 89 5.09 -10.80 11.98
N ILE A 90 5.76 -11.15 10.87
CA ILE A 90 5.28 -12.18 9.92
C ILE A 90 5.19 -13.56 10.60
N GLU A 91 6.19 -13.93 11.39
CA GLU A 91 6.16 -15.18 12.16
C GLU A 91 5.01 -15.19 13.18
N GLY A 92 4.82 -14.07 13.88
CA GLY A 92 3.70 -13.90 14.81
C GLY A 92 2.35 -13.98 14.10
N LEU A 93 2.20 -13.34 12.91
CA LEU A 93 1.00 -13.41 12.09
C LEU A 93 0.67 -14.87 11.72
N ALA A 94 1.69 -15.62 11.30
CA ALA A 94 1.54 -17.04 10.98
C ALA A 94 1.04 -17.85 12.18
N GLU A 95 1.65 -17.65 13.36
CA GLU A 95 1.24 -18.30 14.61
C GLU A 95 -0.21 -17.97 14.98
N GLY A 96 -0.55 -16.68 14.98
CA GLY A 96 -1.88 -16.22 15.36
C GLY A 96 -2.98 -16.66 14.41
N ALA A 97 -2.71 -16.71 13.11
CA ALA A 97 -3.64 -17.16 12.10
C ALA A 97 -3.70 -18.71 11.97
N GLY A 98 -2.77 -19.44 12.59
CA GLY A 98 -2.67 -20.89 12.47
C GLY A 98 -2.31 -21.36 11.06
N ILE A 99 -1.38 -20.67 10.41
CA ILE A 99 -0.89 -20.95 9.05
C ILE A 99 0.65 -21.13 9.04
N PRO A 100 1.22 -21.81 8.05
CA PRO A 100 2.68 -21.82 7.86
C PRO A 100 3.25 -20.43 7.62
N VAL A 101 4.49 -20.16 8.05
CA VAL A 101 5.20 -18.90 7.77
C VAL A 101 5.29 -18.63 6.27
N ALA A 102 5.44 -19.66 5.45
CA ALA A 102 5.44 -19.53 4.00
C ALA A 102 4.14 -18.89 3.46
N ASP A 103 2.98 -19.24 4.03
CA ASP A 103 1.70 -18.63 3.64
C ASP A 103 1.61 -17.17 4.10
N ALA A 104 2.11 -16.85 5.30
CA ALA A 104 2.19 -15.47 5.76
C ALA A 104 3.13 -14.62 4.88
N LEU A 105 4.22 -15.20 4.38
CA LEU A 105 5.10 -14.56 3.40
C LEU A 105 4.41 -14.35 2.04
N ILE A 106 3.62 -15.32 1.55
CA ILE A 106 2.83 -15.14 0.31
C ILE A 106 1.96 -13.88 0.40
N LEU A 107 1.30 -13.64 1.54
CA LEU A 107 0.47 -12.45 1.73
C LEU A 107 1.25 -11.13 1.58
N GLN A 108 2.52 -11.11 1.99
CA GLN A 108 3.40 -9.95 1.84
C GLN A 108 3.95 -9.78 0.42
N LEU A 109 4.03 -10.87 -0.35
CA LEU A 109 4.77 -10.98 -1.60
C LEU A 109 3.86 -11.15 -2.83
N ARG A 110 2.54 -11.04 -2.67
CA ARG A 110 1.59 -11.31 -3.76
C ARG A 110 1.99 -10.62 -5.07
N ARG A 111 2.45 -9.39 -5.00
CA ARG A 111 2.86 -8.62 -6.16
C ARG A 111 4.17 -9.10 -6.77
N GLU A 112 5.15 -9.38 -5.94
CA GLU A 112 6.46 -9.91 -6.36
C GLU A 112 6.33 -11.30 -6.98
N LEU A 113 5.47 -12.15 -6.42
CA LEU A 113 5.19 -13.49 -6.93
C LEU A 113 4.27 -13.49 -8.17
N ALA A 114 3.49 -12.42 -8.38
CA ALA A 114 2.66 -12.28 -9.57
C ALA A 114 3.46 -11.88 -10.82
N ALA A 115 4.65 -11.31 -10.66
CA ALA A 115 5.47 -10.86 -11.78
C ALA A 115 5.85 -12.06 -12.69
N PRO A 116 5.67 -11.97 -14.02
CA PRO A 116 6.18 -12.97 -14.95
C PRO A 116 7.70 -13.03 -14.85
N GLY A 117 8.24 -14.21 -14.62
CA GLY A 117 9.68 -14.41 -14.48
C GLY A 117 10.22 -14.08 -13.08
N SER A 118 9.50 -14.50 -12.01
CA SER A 118 10.02 -14.55 -10.63
C SER A 118 11.15 -15.57 -10.49
N GLY A 119 12.25 -15.30 -11.19
CA GLY A 119 13.54 -15.91 -11.21
C GLY A 119 14.55 -14.86 -11.68
N PRO A 120 15.86 -15.08 -11.50
CA PRO A 120 16.86 -14.14 -11.96
C PRO A 120 16.63 -13.80 -13.44
N VAL A 121 16.61 -12.50 -13.76
CA VAL A 121 16.41 -12.01 -15.13
C VAL A 121 17.47 -12.64 -16.04
N VAL A 122 17.06 -13.61 -16.86
CA VAL A 122 17.88 -14.08 -17.96
C VAL A 122 17.77 -13.04 -19.06
N ALA A 123 18.87 -12.37 -19.38
CA ALA A 123 18.93 -11.41 -20.48
C ALA A 123 18.42 -12.06 -21.77
N GLY A 124 17.35 -11.50 -22.35
CA GLY A 124 16.72 -12.00 -23.58
C GLY A 124 15.34 -12.62 -23.44
N SER A 125 14.75 -12.69 -22.22
CA SER A 125 13.36 -13.12 -22.06
C SER A 125 12.40 -12.08 -22.67
N PRO A 126 11.35 -12.49 -23.43
CA PRO A 126 10.38 -11.56 -23.98
C PRO A 126 9.72 -10.79 -22.84
N GLN A 127 9.75 -9.46 -22.92
CA GLN A 127 9.03 -8.58 -21.99
C GLN A 127 7.53 -8.84 -22.17
N PRO A 128 6.76 -8.98 -21.08
CA PRO A 128 5.33 -9.23 -21.20
C PRO A 128 4.60 -7.91 -21.50
N GLU A 129 4.66 -7.45 -22.74
CA GLU A 129 3.94 -6.24 -23.18
C GLU A 129 2.41 -6.42 -23.20
N ASP A 130 1.89 -7.61 -22.96
CA ASP A 130 0.48 -7.92 -23.25
C ASP A 130 -0.25 -8.74 -22.17
N ARG A 131 0.23 -8.78 -20.92
CA ARG A 131 -0.36 -9.62 -19.86
C ARG A 131 -0.63 -8.87 -18.58
N SER A 132 -1.55 -7.95 -18.66
CA SER A 132 -2.04 -7.20 -17.51
C SER A 132 -3.25 -7.90 -16.88
N GLY A 133 -3.00 -8.77 -15.97
CA GLY A 133 -3.91 -8.89 -14.83
C GLY A 133 -3.90 -7.52 -14.15
N GLY A 134 -5.08 -6.93 -13.86
CA GLY A 134 -5.30 -5.55 -13.46
C GLY A 134 -4.12 -4.89 -12.77
N LEU A 135 -3.54 -3.88 -13.41
CA LEU A 135 -2.48 -3.10 -12.79
C LEU A 135 -3.06 -2.40 -11.57
N GLU A 136 -2.39 -2.59 -10.46
CA GLU A 136 -2.61 -1.74 -9.29
C GLU A 136 -2.38 -0.29 -9.73
N GLY A 137 -3.30 0.58 -9.33
CA GLY A 137 -3.22 2.01 -9.53
C GLY A 137 -3.20 2.70 -8.17
N CYS A 138 -2.69 3.89 -8.13
CA CYS A 138 -2.79 4.77 -6.98
C CYS A 138 -2.71 6.19 -7.47
N THR A 139 -3.44 7.07 -6.84
CA THR A 139 -3.25 8.51 -6.98
C THR A 139 -2.89 9.05 -5.61
N THR A 140 -1.75 9.72 -5.51
CA THR A 140 -1.27 10.30 -4.25
C THR A 140 -1.04 11.80 -4.43
N LEU A 141 -1.55 12.56 -3.47
CA LEU A 141 -1.30 13.98 -3.30
C LEU A 141 -0.54 14.19 -2.00
N ALA A 142 0.46 15.05 -2.00
CA ALA A 142 1.07 15.60 -0.80
C ALA A 142 1.06 17.13 -0.92
N PHE A 143 0.61 17.83 0.11
CA PHE A 143 0.47 19.28 0.07
C PHE A 143 0.53 19.88 1.48
N THR A 144 0.86 21.17 1.55
CA THR A 144 0.83 21.92 2.80
C THR A 144 -0.58 22.46 3.03
N GLY A 145 -1.26 21.95 4.04
CA GLY A 145 -2.59 22.43 4.43
C GLY A 145 -2.56 23.73 5.24
N PRO A 146 -3.73 24.25 5.62
CA PRO A 146 -3.83 25.41 6.50
C PRO A 146 -3.06 25.21 7.79
N GLY A 147 -2.32 26.23 8.21
CA GLY A 147 -1.47 26.14 9.42
C GLY A 147 -0.08 25.52 9.17
N GLY A 148 0.28 25.23 7.91
CA GLY A 148 1.62 24.80 7.53
C GLY A 148 1.90 23.31 7.73
N SER A 149 0.90 22.48 8.07
CA SER A 149 1.07 21.04 8.19
C SER A 149 1.03 20.34 6.83
N SER A 150 1.91 19.38 6.61
CA SER A 150 1.86 18.54 5.42
C SER A 150 0.80 17.45 5.55
N LEU A 151 0.05 17.21 4.47
CA LEU A 151 -0.97 16.18 4.37
C LEU A 151 -0.63 15.24 3.22
N ILE A 152 -1.00 13.96 3.34
CA ILE A 152 -0.99 12.99 2.25
C ILE A 152 -2.42 12.51 2.03
N ALA A 153 -2.91 12.55 0.79
CA ALA A 153 -4.17 11.93 0.39
C ALA A 153 -3.89 10.92 -0.72
N GLN A 154 -4.47 9.71 -0.61
CA GLN A 154 -4.17 8.63 -1.55
C GLN A 154 -5.37 7.73 -1.80
N THR A 155 -5.61 7.35 -3.09
CA THR A 155 -6.39 6.18 -3.45
C THR A 155 -5.49 4.94 -3.52
N ALA A 156 -5.98 3.80 -3.05
CA ALA A 156 -5.39 2.50 -3.29
C ALA A 156 -6.29 1.77 -4.30
N ASP A 157 -5.83 1.69 -5.55
CA ASP A 157 -6.57 1.02 -6.61
C ASP A 157 -5.95 -0.36 -6.82
N LEU A 158 -6.69 -1.40 -6.46
CA LEU A 158 -6.31 -2.80 -6.59
C LEU A 158 -7.24 -3.51 -7.57
N PRO A 159 -6.96 -4.75 -8.00
CA PRO A 159 -7.94 -5.55 -8.73
C PRO A 159 -9.29 -5.54 -8.02
N GLY A 160 -10.38 -5.40 -8.78
CA GLY A 160 -11.72 -5.17 -8.21
C GLY A 160 -12.26 -6.31 -7.35
N ASP A 161 -11.67 -7.49 -7.41
CA ASP A 161 -11.94 -8.63 -6.54
C ASP A 161 -11.23 -8.53 -5.16
N MET A 162 -10.42 -7.50 -4.95
CA MET A 162 -9.85 -7.12 -3.65
C MET A 162 -10.76 -6.18 -2.85
N ASP A 163 -11.94 -5.82 -3.38
CA ASP A 163 -12.91 -4.99 -2.67
C ASP A 163 -13.39 -5.68 -1.37
N GLY A 164 -13.46 -4.91 -0.28
CA GLY A 164 -13.77 -5.45 1.05
C GLY A 164 -12.65 -6.22 1.75
N LEU A 165 -11.43 -6.28 1.17
CA LEU A 165 -10.28 -6.93 1.78
C LEU A 165 -9.26 -5.94 2.42
N GLY A 166 -9.69 -4.72 2.69
CA GLY A 166 -8.87 -3.72 3.39
C GLY A 166 -8.91 -3.90 4.91
N THR A 167 -7.80 -3.63 5.59
CA THR A 167 -7.65 -3.70 7.04
C THR A 167 -7.10 -2.39 7.61
N VAL A 168 -7.50 -2.05 8.84
CA VAL A 168 -6.95 -0.92 9.59
C VAL A 168 -6.26 -1.46 10.84
N LEU A 169 -4.98 -1.13 10.98
CA LEU A 169 -4.11 -1.62 12.05
C LEU A 169 -3.67 -0.45 12.94
N ASP A 170 -3.71 -0.64 14.26
CA ASP A 170 -3.15 0.23 15.28
C ASP A 170 -2.08 -0.56 16.04
N LEU A 171 -0.83 -0.25 15.75
CA LEU A 171 0.33 -1.05 16.11
C LEU A 171 1.24 -0.31 17.10
N ASP A 172 1.71 -1.00 18.14
CA ASP A 172 2.87 -0.52 18.91
C ASP A 172 4.11 -0.49 18.01
N GLY A 173 5.11 0.32 18.40
CA GLY A 173 6.38 0.42 17.72
C GLY A 173 7.55 0.13 18.66
N ASP A 174 8.60 -0.46 18.12
CA ASP A 174 9.86 -0.74 18.83
C ASP A 174 10.93 0.35 18.60
N GLY A 175 10.63 1.33 17.73
CA GLY A 175 11.55 2.37 17.29
C GLY A 175 11.09 3.78 17.65
N PRO A 176 11.84 4.81 17.21
CA PRO A 176 11.53 6.22 17.48
C PRO A 176 10.19 6.71 16.90
N GLY A 177 9.62 6.00 15.93
CA GLY A 177 8.29 6.28 15.39
C GLY A 177 7.15 6.06 16.39
N GLY A 178 7.36 5.24 17.43
CA GLY A 178 6.32 4.88 18.37
C GLY A 178 5.17 4.09 17.73
N ARG A 179 3.95 4.28 18.23
CA ARG A 179 2.74 3.66 17.68
C ARG A 179 2.47 4.13 16.25
N SER A 180 1.79 3.31 15.47
CA SER A 180 1.41 3.65 14.10
C SER A 180 -0.02 3.20 13.78
N LEU A 181 -0.70 3.99 12.94
CA LEU A 181 -1.91 3.60 12.22
C LEU A 181 -1.51 3.26 10.80
N ALA A 182 -1.93 2.10 10.32
CA ALA A 182 -1.70 1.67 8.95
C ALA A 182 -2.97 1.13 8.31
N TRP A 183 -3.13 1.40 7.02
CA TRP A 183 -4.04 0.65 6.17
C TRP A 183 -3.24 -0.32 5.32
N ALA A 184 -3.75 -1.53 5.16
CA ALA A 184 -3.16 -2.55 4.31
C ALA A 184 -4.21 -3.54 3.80
N PRO A 185 -4.02 -4.19 2.65
CA PRO A 185 -4.79 -5.36 2.26
C PRO A 185 -4.69 -6.50 3.28
N LEU A 186 -5.69 -7.35 3.32
CA LEU A 186 -5.81 -8.46 4.27
C LEU A 186 -4.52 -9.31 4.35
N GLY A 187 -3.99 -9.40 5.56
CA GLY A 187 -2.80 -10.17 5.87
C GLY A 187 -1.48 -9.49 5.55
N GLN A 188 -1.47 -8.32 4.90
CA GLN A 188 -0.27 -7.48 4.77
C GLN A 188 -0.03 -6.65 6.04
N LEU A 189 1.23 -6.37 6.35
CA LEU A 189 1.64 -5.62 7.54
C LEU A 189 1.82 -4.13 7.29
N GLY A 190 1.87 -3.68 6.05
CA GLY A 190 2.00 -2.28 5.67
C GLY A 190 1.61 -2.01 4.23
N PHE A 191 1.05 -0.83 3.99
CA PHE A 191 0.82 -0.27 2.67
C PHE A 191 1.00 1.25 2.74
N LEU A 192 0.28 1.91 3.64
CA LEU A 192 0.43 3.34 3.95
C LEU A 192 0.04 3.57 5.42
N GLY A 193 0.42 4.71 5.97
CA GLY A 193 0.06 5.01 7.36
C GLY A 193 0.74 6.25 7.94
N VAL A 194 0.48 6.47 9.23
CA VAL A 194 1.06 7.55 10.02
C VAL A 194 1.50 7.02 11.37
N ASN A 195 2.59 7.56 11.92
CA ASN A 195 3.08 7.16 13.22
C ASN A 195 2.98 8.28 14.29
N GLN A 196 3.26 7.93 15.53
CA GLN A 196 3.16 8.81 16.69
C GLN A 196 4.21 9.93 16.68
N ALA A 197 5.37 9.71 16.07
CA ALA A 197 6.38 10.76 15.87
C ALA A 197 5.95 11.83 14.86
N GLY A 198 4.88 11.59 14.08
CA GLY A 198 4.40 12.50 13.06
C GLY A 198 5.04 12.29 11.70
N LEU A 199 5.38 11.04 11.36
CA LEU A 199 5.77 10.64 10.00
C LEU A 199 4.58 9.97 9.33
N ALA A 200 4.18 10.47 8.15
CA ALA A 200 3.19 9.85 7.28
C ALA A 200 3.87 9.30 6.00
N ILE A 201 3.37 8.15 5.54
CA ILE A 201 3.93 7.43 4.39
C ILE A 201 2.81 6.99 3.46
N GLY A 202 2.91 7.39 2.18
CA GLY A 202 2.16 6.86 1.05
C GLY A 202 3.06 6.08 0.10
N ILE A 203 2.46 5.31 -0.82
CA ILE A 203 3.21 4.51 -1.79
C ILE A 203 2.45 4.36 -3.09
N ASN A 204 3.14 4.57 -4.23
CA ASN A 204 2.60 4.30 -5.55
C ASN A 204 3.39 3.19 -6.25
N MET A 205 2.69 2.36 -7.00
CA MET A 205 3.34 1.43 -7.91
C MET A 205 3.92 2.22 -9.09
N VAL A 206 5.17 1.94 -9.41
CA VAL A 206 5.80 2.28 -10.69
C VAL A 206 6.45 1.02 -11.25
N VAL A 207 6.62 0.97 -12.55
CA VAL A 207 7.15 -0.22 -13.23
C VAL A 207 8.44 0.14 -13.95
N ALA A 208 9.55 -0.47 -13.54
CA ALA A 208 10.84 -0.41 -14.21
C ALA A 208 11.40 -1.83 -14.40
N PRO A 209 12.39 -2.02 -15.29
CA PRO A 209 13.11 -3.29 -15.38
C PRO A 209 13.78 -3.66 -14.06
N GLY A 210 13.86 -4.94 -13.80
CA GLY A 210 14.54 -5.49 -12.65
C GLY A 210 13.63 -6.01 -11.54
N TRP A 211 14.05 -7.13 -10.97
CA TRP A 211 13.44 -7.83 -9.85
C TRP A 211 14.53 -8.61 -9.11
N GLN A 212 14.45 -8.66 -7.81
CA GLN A 212 15.42 -9.42 -7.00
C GLN A 212 14.79 -9.94 -5.70
N VAL A 213 15.42 -10.95 -5.11
CA VAL A 213 15.06 -11.46 -3.80
C VAL A 213 15.59 -10.51 -2.72
N ALA A 214 14.74 -9.60 -2.29
CA ALA A 214 15.03 -8.56 -1.29
C ALA A 214 13.71 -8.19 -0.58
N PRO A 215 13.72 -7.34 0.47
CA PRO A 215 12.49 -6.89 1.11
C PRO A 215 11.51 -6.28 0.11
N PRO A 216 10.23 -6.75 0.09
CA PRO A 216 9.21 -6.17 -0.77
C PRO A 216 8.85 -4.75 -0.27
N PRO A 217 8.46 -3.84 -1.17
CA PRO A 217 8.22 -2.43 -0.82
C PRO A 217 7.23 -2.21 0.32
N TYR A 218 6.18 -3.02 0.43
CA TYR A 218 5.19 -2.89 1.50
C TYR A 218 5.76 -3.23 2.89
N LEU A 219 6.70 -4.17 2.98
CA LEU A 219 7.44 -4.43 4.23
C LEU A 219 8.45 -3.31 4.53
N ILE A 220 8.99 -2.66 3.50
CA ILE A 220 9.78 -1.43 3.69
C ILE A 220 8.87 -0.36 4.31
N VAL A 221 7.66 -0.10 3.81
CA VAL A 221 6.71 0.84 4.43
C VAL A 221 6.46 0.49 5.91
N ARG A 222 6.24 -0.81 6.23
CA ARG A 222 6.07 -1.23 7.64
C ARG A 222 7.28 -0.88 8.49
N HIS A 223 8.49 -1.05 7.97
CA HIS A 223 9.73 -0.66 8.64
C HIS A 223 9.84 0.86 8.82
N LEU A 224 9.55 1.64 7.76
CA LEU A 224 9.63 3.10 7.79
C LEU A 224 8.68 3.71 8.83
N LEU A 225 7.50 3.12 9.05
CA LEU A 225 6.57 3.55 10.10
C LEU A 225 7.13 3.40 11.52
N GLY A 226 8.22 2.68 11.71
CA GLY A 226 8.98 2.62 12.96
C GLY A 226 10.01 3.74 13.14
N LEU A 227 10.24 4.60 12.14
CA LEU A 227 11.24 5.67 12.15
C LEU A 227 10.66 7.01 12.63
N GLY A 228 11.54 7.93 13.07
CA GLY A 228 11.12 9.16 13.73
C GLY A 228 10.66 10.29 12.82
N ASP A 229 11.18 10.34 11.58
CA ASP A 229 10.95 11.45 10.66
C ASP A 229 11.19 11.05 9.20
N ALA A 230 10.91 11.99 8.29
CA ALA A 230 11.04 11.76 6.85
C ALA A 230 12.51 11.66 6.39
N ASP A 231 13.46 12.28 7.09
CA ASP A 231 14.88 12.18 6.74
C ASP A 231 15.42 10.77 7.05
N ALA A 232 15.07 10.22 8.20
CA ALA A 232 15.39 8.84 8.56
C ALA A 232 14.74 7.84 7.60
N ALA A 233 13.48 8.09 7.19
CA ALA A 233 12.77 7.27 6.22
C ALA A 233 13.44 7.31 4.84
N GLU A 234 13.79 8.48 4.33
CA GLU A 234 14.50 8.65 3.06
C GLU A 234 15.86 7.93 3.09
N ALA A 235 16.64 8.13 4.16
CA ALA A 235 17.94 7.44 4.33
C ALA A 235 17.76 5.91 4.35
N ALA A 236 16.69 5.38 4.94
CA ALA A 236 16.39 3.96 4.92
C ALA A 236 16.01 3.47 3.52
N ILE A 237 15.16 4.21 2.77
CA ILE A 237 14.81 3.90 1.37
C ILE A 237 16.05 3.84 0.50
N ILE A 238 16.98 4.79 0.64
CA ILE A 238 18.21 4.82 -0.17
C ILE A 238 19.10 3.62 0.15
N ARG A 239 19.23 3.25 1.42
CA ARG A 239 20.15 2.19 1.88
C ARG A 239 19.63 0.78 1.65
N LEU A 240 18.33 0.55 1.79
CA LEU A 240 17.75 -0.79 1.73
C LEU A 240 17.67 -1.30 0.29
N PRO A 241 18.15 -2.52 0.01
CA PRO A 241 17.79 -3.20 -1.22
C PRO A 241 16.27 -3.47 -1.22
N ARG A 242 15.67 -3.47 -2.40
CA ARG A 242 14.24 -3.66 -2.58
C ARG A 242 13.94 -4.64 -3.71
N ALA A 243 12.88 -5.42 -3.54
CA ALA A 243 12.51 -6.45 -4.51
C ALA A 243 12.06 -5.87 -5.85
N THR A 244 11.36 -4.74 -5.83
CA THR A 244 10.74 -4.10 -7.00
C THR A 244 10.71 -2.57 -6.85
N SER A 245 10.38 -1.89 -7.94
CA SER A 245 10.26 -0.43 -8.03
C SER A 245 9.05 0.12 -7.28
N ARG A 246 9.13 1.32 -6.69
CA ARG A 246 8.01 2.08 -6.11
C ARG A 246 8.34 3.58 -6.07
N CYS A 247 7.28 4.39 -5.90
CA CYS A 247 7.41 5.76 -5.42
C CYS A 247 6.88 5.83 -3.99
N TYR A 248 7.68 6.32 -3.07
CA TYR A 248 7.31 6.55 -1.67
C TYR A 248 7.01 8.04 -1.48
N THR A 249 5.89 8.35 -0.84
CA THR A 249 5.55 9.71 -0.41
C THR A 249 5.77 9.81 1.08
N LEU A 250 6.59 10.76 1.50
CA LEU A 250 6.94 11.02 2.90
C LEU A 250 6.45 12.40 3.28
N ALA A 251 5.83 12.53 4.45
CA ALA A 251 5.45 13.81 5.03
C ALA A 251 5.66 13.81 6.54
N ASP A 252 6.17 14.92 7.06
CA ASP A 252 6.29 15.20 8.49
C ASP A 252 6.16 16.70 8.77
N ARG A 253 6.55 17.15 9.97
CA ARG A 253 6.53 18.56 10.36
C ARG A 253 7.46 19.47 9.54
N THR A 254 8.42 18.92 8.81
CA THR A 254 9.39 19.67 8.00
C THR A 254 8.95 19.87 6.56
N GLY A 255 7.92 19.18 6.13
CA GLY A 255 7.41 19.23 4.77
C GLY A 255 7.07 17.83 4.22
N HIS A 256 7.02 17.75 2.90
CA HIS A 256 6.78 16.49 2.21
C HIS A 256 7.68 16.36 0.97
N ARG A 257 7.89 15.11 0.56
CA ARG A 257 8.71 14.76 -0.61
C ARG A 257 8.28 13.40 -1.17
N MET A 258 8.63 13.13 -2.39
CA MET A 258 8.44 11.81 -2.99
C MET A 258 9.79 11.22 -3.40
N ILE A 259 9.94 9.91 -3.27
CA ILE A 259 11.17 9.17 -3.63
C ILE A 259 10.79 8.09 -4.64
N GLU A 260 11.11 8.33 -5.89
CA GLU A 260 10.98 7.32 -6.94
C GLU A 260 12.16 6.36 -6.90
N THR A 261 11.88 5.07 -6.98
CA THR A 261 12.89 4.03 -6.90
C THR A 261 12.78 3.00 -8.01
N THR A 262 13.95 2.55 -8.49
CA THR A 262 14.12 1.26 -9.16
C THR A 262 14.81 0.30 -8.20
N ILE A 263 15.15 -0.92 -8.61
CA ILE A 263 15.96 -1.82 -7.78
C ILE A 263 17.36 -1.23 -7.48
N ASP A 264 17.90 -0.40 -8.38
CA ASP A 264 19.29 0.10 -8.33
C ASP A 264 19.40 1.61 -8.04
N ALA A 265 18.32 2.38 -8.18
CA ALA A 265 18.36 3.82 -8.06
C ALA A 265 17.24 4.39 -7.20
N CYS A 266 17.50 5.55 -6.61
CA CYS A 266 16.53 6.40 -5.93
C CYS A 266 16.66 7.82 -6.46
N ARG A 267 15.51 8.48 -6.69
CA ARG A 267 15.44 9.89 -7.08
C ARG A 267 14.36 10.59 -6.28
N ARG A 268 14.74 11.73 -5.72
CA ARG A 268 13.86 12.56 -4.93
C ARG A 268 13.13 13.55 -5.82
N LEU A 269 11.85 13.73 -5.54
CA LEU A 269 11.01 14.79 -6.07
C LEU A 269 10.64 15.71 -4.92
N ASP A 270 10.99 16.98 -5.04
CA ASP A 270 10.63 18.04 -4.11
C ASP A 270 9.50 18.87 -4.69
N PRO A 271 8.65 19.48 -3.85
CA PRO A 271 7.69 20.47 -4.33
C PRO A 271 8.42 21.66 -4.98
N ASP A 272 7.86 22.16 -6.07
CA ASP A 272 8.30 23.42 -6.62
C ASP A 272 7.95 24.55 -5.62
N PRO A 273 8.94 25.31 -5.12
CA PRO A 273 8.71 26.35 -4.13
C PRO A 273 7.81 27.49 -4.63
N GLU A 274 7.68 27.65 -5.95
CA GLU A 274 6.79 28.64 -6.56
C GLU A 274 5.34 28.14 -6.65
N THR A 275 5.11 26.84 -6.44
CA THR A 275 3.77 26.26 -6.47
C THR A 275 3.01 26.57 -5.18
N PRO A 276 1.78 27.12 -5.26
CA PRO A 276 0.93 27.29 -4.08
C PRO A 276 0.83 25.99 -3.26
N GLN A 277 0.92 26.10 -1.94
CA GLN A 277 0.88 24.97 -0.98
C GLN A 277 2.00 23.95 -1.13
N ALA A 278 3.08 24.25 -1.87
CA ALA A 278 4.21 23.31 -2.04
C ALA A 278 3.71 21.88 -2.30
N ARG A 279 2.86 21.68 -3.31
CA ARG A 279 2.20 20.39 -3.57
C ARG A 279 3.00 19.47 -4.48
N LEU A 280 2.83 18.19 -4.27
CA LEU A 280 3.29 17.09 -5.14
C LEU A 280 2.11 16.15 -5.44
N ALA A 281 2.10 15.58 -6.64
CA ALA A 281 1.18 14.52 -7.00
C ALA A 281 1.90 13.42 -7.78
N HIS A 282 1.48 12.18 -7.56
CA HIS A 282 2.05 11.04 -8.25
C HIS A 282 0.96 9.99 -8.55
N CYS A 283 0.98 9.48 -9.77
CA CYS A 283 0.18 8.30 -10.12
C CYS A 283 1.09 7.06 -10.24
N ASN A 284 1.27 6.49 -11.44
CA ASN A 284 1.96 5.22 -11.58
C ASN A 284 3.01 5.21 -12.71
N HIS A 285 3.56 6.36 -13.10
CA HIS A 285 4.65 6.47 -14.06
C HIS A 285 5.73 7.38 -13.50
N TYR A 286 6.97 7.20 -13.91
CA TYR A 286 8.09 8.00 -13.44
C TYR A 286 7.98 9.45 -13.89
N LEU A 287 8.19 10.37 -12.97
CA LEU A 287 8.21 11.82 -13.19
C LEU A 287 9.65 12.35 -13.24
N HIS A 288 10.58 11.75 -12.49
CA HIS A 288 11.96 12.20 -12.49
C HIS A 288 12.64 11.91 -13.83
N PRO A 289 13.30 12.91 -14.48
CA PRO A 289 13.85 12.75 -15.83
C PRO A 289 14.88 11.63 -15.97
N ASP A 290 15.64 11.33 -14.91
CA ASP A 290 16.61 10.21 -14.94
C ASP A 290 15.94 8.83 -14.95
N LEU A 291 14.71 8.71 -14.41
CA LEU A 291 13.99 7.44 -14.30
C LEU A 291 12.89 7.27 -15.36
N ALA A 292 12.38 8.36 -15.90
CA ALA A 292 11.34 8.33 -16.94
C ALA A 292 11.68 7.45 -18.16
N PRO A 293 12.95 7.38 -18.65
CA PRO A 293 13.32 6.46 -19.73
C PRO A 293 13.22 4.97 -19.35
N LEU A 294 13.19 4.65 -18.07
CA LEU A 294 13.06 3.28 -17.54
C LEU A 294 11.61 2.86 -17.33
N ASP A 295 10.65 3.77 -17.55
CA ASP A 295 9.23 3.49 -17.36
C ASP A 295 8.77 2.34 -18.26
N ARG A 296 8.06 1.39 -17.65
CA ARG A 296 7.46 0.22 -18.32
C ARG A 296 5.97 0.12 -18.03
N VAL A 297 5.36 1.22 -17.59
CA VAL A 297 3.90 1.25 -17.44
C VAL A 297 3.25 1.11 -18.82
N PRO A 298 2.24 0.23 -18.97
CA PRO A 298 1.58 0.04 -20.27
C PRO A 298 0.92 1.32 -20.78
N ALA A 299 0.93 1.51 -22.10
CA ALA A 299 0.36 2.70 -22.74
C ALA A 299 -1.15 2.87 -22.49
N TRP A 300 -1.88 1.78 -22.21
CA TRP A 300 -3.30 1.80 -21.86
C TRP A 300 -3.58 2.14 -20.39
N SER A 301 -2.55 2.25 -19.53
CA SER A 301 -2.72 2.63 -18.12
C SER A 301 -3.34 4.02 -17.98
N SER A 302 -4.25 4.17 -17.02
CA SER A 302 -4.89 5.46 -16.70
C SER A 302 -3.95 6.51 -16.11
N THR A 303 -2.70 6.14 -15.82
CA THR A 303 -1.78 6.98 -15.03
C THR A 303 -1.61 8.37 -15.61
N ARG A 304 -1.43 8.51 -16.93
CA ARG A 304 -1.23 9.82 -17.59
C ARG A 304 -2.51 10.65 -17.64
N LEU A 305 -3.68 10.00 -17.82
CA LEU A 305 -4.98 10.67 -17.77
C LEU A 305 -5.27 11.21 -16.36
N ARG A 306 -4.96 10.43 -15.32
CA ARG A 306 -5.13 10.87 -13.94
C ARG A 306 -4.17 11.99 -13.58
N THR A 307 -2.92 11.97 -14.05
CA THR A 307 -1.97 13.05 -13.85
C THR A 307 -2.45 14.34 -14.53
N ALA A 308 -2.86 14.28 -15.80
CA ALA A 308 -3.42 15.44 -16.49
C ALA A 308 -4.67 16.01 -15.78
N ARG A 309 -5.53 15.12 -15.23
CA ARG A 309 -6.68 15.55 -14.43
C ARG A 309 -6.29 16.26 -13.14
N LEU A 310 -5.22 15.81 -12.48
CA LEU A 310 -4.69 16.49 -11.30
C LEU A 310 -4.16 17.90 -11.65
N ASP A 311 -3.48 18.04 -12.78
CA ASP A 311 -3.00 19.35 -13.26
C ASP A 311 -4.18 20.32 -13.51
N GLU A 312 -5.29 19.84 -14.11
CA GLU A 312 -6.52 20.62 -14.28
C GLU A 312 -7.09 21.05 -12.94
N ILE A 313 -7.26 20.11 -11.98
CA ILE A 313 -7.80 20.41 -10.65
C ILE A 313 -6.91 21.44 -9.94
N PHE A 314 -5.61 21.31 -10.03
CA PHE A 314 -4.65 22.20 -9.39
C PHE A 314 -4.62 23.61 -9.99
N ALA A 315 -5.12 23.79 -11.20
CA ALA A 315 -5.28 25.09 -11.82
C ALA A 315 -6.53 25.85 -11.33
N GLU A 316 -7.42 25.21 -10.57
CA GLU A 316 -8.66 25.80 -10.07
C GLU A 316 -8.56 26.10 -8.56
N SER A 317 -9.42 27.04 -8.07
CA SER A 317 -9.59 27.30 -6.64
C SER A 317 -10.23 26.06 -5.95
N PRO A 318 -9.85 25.71 -4.69
CA PRO A 318 -8.92 26.46 -3.83
C PRO A 318 -7.43 26.12 -4.04
N TRP A 319 -7.09 25.15 -4.92
CA TRP A 319 -5.71 24.68 -5.14
C TRP A 319 -4.80 25.76 -5.75
N ALA A 320 -5.32 26.50 -6.74
CA ALA A 320 -4.56 27.57 -7.38
C ALA A 320 -4.25 28.73 -6.40
N GLU A 321 -5.09 28.93 -5.40
CA GLU A 321 -4.95 29.98 -4.40
C GLU A 321 -4.14 29.54 -3.17
N GLY A 322 -3.75 28.27 -3.10
CA GLY A 322 -3.04 27.74 -1.95
C GLY A 322 -3.89 27.63 -0.67
N ALA A 323 -5.20 27.42 -0.84
CA ALA A 323 -6.18 27.40 0.26
C ALA A 323 -6.85 26.01 0.44
N ALA A 324 -6.37 24.97 -0.27
CA ALA A 324 -6.96 23.64 -0.21
C ALA A 324 -6.78 22.96 1.16
N GLU A 325 -7.80 22.25 1.58
CA GLU A 325 -7.88 21.53 2.85
C GLU A 325 -8.08 20.02 2.64
N ALA A 326 -8.17 19.27 3.74
CA ALA A 326 -8.45 17.83 3.69
C ALA A 326 -9.80 17.50 3.00
N GLY A 327 -10.79 18.42 3.07
CA GLY A 327 -12.06 18.31 2.36
C GLY A 327 -11.88 18.34 0.85
N ASP A 328 -11.05 19.23 0.34
CA ASP A 328 -10.75 19.36 -1.08
C ASP A 328 -9.96 18.14 -1.58
N ALA A 329 -9.04 17.63 -0.77
CA ALA A 329 -8.37 16.39 -1.07
C ALA A 329 -9.35 15.20 -1.18
N ARG A 330 -10.38 15.12 -0.33
CA ARG A 330 -11.44 14.11 -0.49
C ARG A 330 -12.18 14.25 -1.81
N ALA A 331 -12.47 15.48 -2.24
CA ALA A 331 -13.11 15.73 -3.53
C ALA A 331 -12.24 15.24 -4.69
N VAL A 332 -10.93 15.46 -4.63
CA VAL A 332 -9.97 14.89 -5.61
C VAL A 332 -10.00 13.37 -5.62
N LEU A 333 -9.97 12.72 -4.44
CA LEU A 333 -10.04 11.26 -4.36
C LEU A 333 -11.38 10.68 -4.86
N ALA A 334 -12.43 11.51 -4.94
CA ALA A 334 -13.75 11.14 -5.46
C ALA A 334 -13.96 11.53 -6.93
N ASP A 335 -12.95 12.09 -7.61
CA ASP A 335 -13.09 12.59 -9.00
C ASP A 335 -13.32 11.45 -9.99
N HIS A 336 -14.33 11.61 -10.85
CA HIS A 336 -14.74 10.64 -11.86
C HIS A 336 -14.43 11.07 -13.30
N ALA A 337 -13.76 12.20 -13.49
CA ALA A 337 -13.36 12.59 -14.83
C ALA A 337 -12.52 11.48 -15.49
N ASN A 338 -12.78 11.22 -16.76
CA ASN A 338 -12.18 10.13 -17.55
C ASN A 338 -12.65 8.71 -17.13
N ALA A 339 -13.77 8.56 -16.41
CA ALA A 339 -14.29 7.22 -16.09
C ALA A 339 -14.44 6.34 -17.34
N PRO A 340 -14.07 5.05 -17.30
CA PRO A 340 -13.70 4.26 -16.13
C PRO A 340 -12.23 4.39 -15.69
N LEU A 341 -11.43 5.26 -16.32
CA LEU A 341 -9.99 5.47 -16.07
C LEU A 341 -9.73 6.68 -15.16
N SER A 342 -10.64 6.93 -14.21
CA SER A 342 -10.65 8.07 -13.28
C SER A 342 -9.76 7.87 -12.06
N ILE A 343 -9.59 8.92 -11.25
CA ILE A 343 -8.94 8.87 -9.94
C ILE A 343 -9.74 7.96 -9.01
N CYS A 344 -11.07 8.13 -8.95
CA CYS A 344 -11.98 7.23 -8.26
C CYS A 344 -12.37 6.08 -9.20
N ALA A 345 -11.74 4.92 -9.06
CA ALA A 345 -11.93 3.78 -9.96
C ALA A 345 -13.03 2.83 -9.46
N HIS A 346 -13.89 2.33 -10.37
CA HIS A 346 -15.08 1.55 -10.05
C HIS A 346 -15.15 0.14 -10.66
N GLY A 347 -14.01 -0.49 -11.00
CA GLY A 347 -13.94 -1.85 -11.54
C GLY A 347 -14.31 -2.91 -10.51
N ARG A 348 -15.60 -3.13 -10.23
CA ARG A 348 -16.06 -4.12 -9.22
C ARG A 348 -15.91 -5.55 -9.71
N ASN A 349 -15.60 -6.47 -8.77
CA ASN A 349 -15.60 -7.93 -8.98
C ASN A 349 -14.80 -8.39 -10.21
N SER A 350 -13.76 -7.65 -10.58
CA SER A 350 -12.93 -7.98 -11.73
C SER A 350 -11.46 -8.04 -11.34
N PRO A 351 -10.76 -9.16 -11.61
CA PRO A 351 -9.31 -9.22 -11.41
C PRO A 351 -8.53 -8.39 -12.44
N ARG A 352 -9.21 -7.85 -13.48
CA ARG A 352 -8.60 -7.14 -14.61
C ARG A 352 -8.85 -5.64 -14.60
N LEU A 353 -9.86 -5.17 -13.87
CA LEU A 353 -10.20 -3.75 -13.76
C LEU A 353 -9.82 -3.26 -12.37
N GLY A 354 -9.13 -2.14 -12.31
CA GLY A 354 -8.79 -1.47 -11.06
C GLY A 354 -10.03 -0.92 -10.37
N ARG A 355 -10.08 -1.07 -9.04
CA ARG A 355 -11.05 -0.44 -8.16
C ARG A 355 -10.34 0.26 -7.03
N THR A 356 -10.81 1.44 -6.68
CA THR A 356 -10.41 2.09 -5.43
C THR A 356 -10.98 1.30 -4.27
N VAL A 357 -10.13 0.51 -3.60
CA VAL A 357 -10.49 -0.34 -2.45
C VAL A 357 -10.26 0.37 -1.12
N ALA A 358 -9.53 1.48 -1.14
CA ALA A 358 -9.44 2.42 -0.03
C ALA A 358 -9.11 3.83 -0.52
N SER A 359 -9.63 4.82 0.20
CA SER A 359 -9.27 6.23 0.07
C SER A 359 -8.81 6.73 1.43
N VAL A 360 -7.61 7.29 1.51
CA VAL A 360 -6.96 7.58 2.79
C VAL A 360 -6.41 9.01 2.80
N ILE A 361 -6.57 9.69 3.94
CA ILE A 361 -5.92 10.97 4.22
C ILE A 361 -5.12 10.83 5.50
N LEU A 362 -3.84 11.16 5.44
CA LEU A 362 -2.90 11.13 6.55
C LEU A 362 -2.55 12.56 6.95
N ASP A 363 -2.71 12.85 8.24
CA ASP A 363 -2.29 14.09 8.86
C ASP A 363 -1.21 13.78 9.93
N PRO A 364 0.06 13.95 9.59
CA PRO A 364 1.15 13.67 10.53
C PRO A 364 1.17 14.62 11.73
N ALA A 365 0.75 15.88 11.57
CA ALA A 365 0.71 16.84 12.67
C ALA A 365 -0.37 16.47 13.71
N ALA A 366 -1.55 16.07 13.23
CA ALA A 366 -2.63 15.58 14.09
C ALA A 366 -2.47 14.10 14.47
N ARG A 367 -1.47 13.38 13.89
CA ARG A 367 -1.24 11.95 14.12
C ARG A 367 -2.49 11.13 13.82
N GLN A 368 -3.16 11.44 12.72
CA GLN A 368 -4.42 10.82 12.37
C GLN A 368 -4.43 10.25 10.95
N MET A 369 -5.27 9.25 10.77
CA MET A 369 -5.59 8.64 9.49
C MET A 369 -7.12 8.63 9.33
N ALA A 370 -7.61 9.33 8.30
CA ALA A 370 -8.98 9.20 7.85
C ALA A 370 -9.02 8.21 6.69
N VAL A 371 -9.85 7.17 6.77
CA VAL A 371 -9.93 6.12 5.75
C VAL A 371 -11.39 5.80 5.41
N ALA A 372 -11.68 5.75 4.12
CA ALA A 372 -12.86 5.08 3.56
C ALA A 372 -12.39 3.71 3.04
N LEU A 373 -12.96 2.63 3.56
CA LEU A 373 -12.69 1.27 3.08
C LEU A 373 -13.48 1.03 1.79
N GLY A 374 -13.07 1.70 0.72
CA GLY A 374 -13.70 1.74 -0.59
C GLY A 374 -13.44 3.07 -1.30
N THR A 375 -14.29 3.39 -2.27
CA THR A 375 -14.25 4.62 -3.04
C THR A 375 -14.65 5.84 -2.20
N ALA A 376 -13.97 6.96 -2.38
CA ALA A 376 -14.23 8.20 -1.64
C ALA A 376 -15.61 8.81 -1.93
N CYS A 377 -16.23 8.47 -3.05
CA CYS A 377 -17.54 9.01 -3.48
C CYS A 377 -18.74 8.36 -2.81
N ASP A 378 -18.66 7.09 -2.42
CA ASP A 378 -19.78 6.30 -1.88
C ASP A 378 -19.50 5.67 -0.51
N THR A 379 -18.29 5.84 0.03
CA THR A 379 -17.90 5.26 1.31
C THR A 379 -17.53 6.37 2.31
N ALA A 380 -18.14 6.32 3.49
CA ALA A 380 -17.84 7.28 4.55
C ALA A 380 -16.41 7.12 5.09
N PHE A 381 -15.75 8.24 5.35
CA PHE A 381 -14.46 8.25 6.02
C PHE A 381 -14.61 8.08 7.53
N THR A 382 -13.86 7.15 8.10
CA THR A 382 -13.66 7.01 9.54
C THR A 382 -12.28 7.53 9.91
N THR A 383 -12.21 8.40 10.93
CA THR A 383 -10.94 8.98 11.40
C THR A 383 -10.44 8.24 12.64
N TYR A 384 -9.22 7.74 12.55
CA TYR A 384 -8.47 7.13 13.65
C TYR A 384 -7.35 8.08 14.10
N ARG A 385 -7.06 8.13 15.41
CA ARG A 385 -6.03 8.99 16.00
C ARG A 385 -5.11 8.20 16.90
N LEU A 386 -3.84 8.54 16.86
CA LEU A 386 -2.85 8.14 17.85
C LEU A 386 -2.85 9.19 18.96
N GLU A 387 -3.76 9.05 19.90
CA GLU A 387 -3.81 9.94 21.07
C GLU A 387 -2.54 9.84 21.89
N ASP A 388 -2.17 10.94 22.58
CA ASP A 388 -1.12 10.92 23.59
C ASP A 388 -1.66 10.14 24.81
N THR A 389 -1.69 8.83 24.72
CA THR A 389 -2.12 8.01 25.83
C THR A 389 -0.94 7.76 26.77
N SER A 390 -0.89 8.49 27.87
CA SER A 390 -0.64 7.84 29.14
C SER A 390 -1.79 6.81 29.36
N TRP A 391 -1.62 5.61 28.87
CA TRP A 391 -2.53 4.52 29.18
C TRP A 391 -2.33 4.14 30.63
N ASN A 392 -3.18 4.62 31.51
CA ASN A 392 -3.34 4.05 32.84
C ASN A 392 -3.99 2.69 32.67
N GLY A 393 -3.20 1.62 32.85
CA GLY A 393 -3.44 0.22 32.69
C GLY A 393 -4.67 -0.36 33.35
#